data_77e5add0f6d4d04816bd3c962b828d0b
#
_entry.id   77e5add0f6d4d04816bd3c962b828d0b
#
_cell.length_a   1.000
_cell.length_b   1.000
_cell.length_c   1.000
_cell.angle_alpha   90.00
_cell.angle_beta   90.00
_cell.angle_gamma   90.00
#
_symmetry.space_group_name_H-M   'P 1'
#
loop_
_entity.id
_entity.type
_entity.pdbx_description
1 polymer ?
#
loop_
_entity_poly.entity_id
_entity_poly.type
_entity_poly.pdbx_seq_one_letter_code
_entity_poly.pdbx_strand_id
1 'polypeptide(L)'
;HAHGIKIIIDGVFNHCGSFNKWMDKEKFYTKNKNYKSGAYISKDSPYNLYFKFLEDRWPDNNSFEGWWGFDTLPKLNYEGSKELCDYIIEVGKKWVSPPYNVDGWRLDVAADLGHSQEFNHEFWKKFRKAVKEANPEAIILAEHYGDANSWLQGDQWDTIMNYDGFMDPVTWFLTGVDKHSDNS
;
A
#
# COMPACT_ATOMS: atom_id res chain seq x y z
N HIS A 1 21.79 6.82 9.55
CA HIS A 1 22.21 8.22 9.30
C HIS A 1 23.65 8.50 9.75
N ALA A 2 24.13 7.85 10.81
CA ALA A 2 25.49 8.09 11.32
C ALA A 2 26.62 7.89 10.26
N HIS A 3 26.35 7.13 9.23
CA HIS A 3 27.28 6.87 8.12
C HIS A 3 26.84 7.55 6.79
N GLY A 4 25.97 8.56 6.84
CA GLY A 4 25.48 9.27 5.65
C GLY A 4 24.49 8.46 4.78
N ILE A 5 23.98 7.32 5.28
CA ILE A 5 23.04 6.48 4.55
C ILE A 5 21.61 6.99 4.78
N LYS A 6 20.86 7.14 3.70
CA LYS A 6 19.44 7.45 3.71
C LYS A 6 18.59 6.16 3.76
N ILE A 7 17.43 6.23 4.44
CA ILE A 7 16.55 5.08 4.63
C ILE A 7 15.18 5.40 4.03
N ILE A 8 14.78 4.59 3.06
CA ILE A 8 13.43 4.59 2.50
C ILE A 8 12.78 3.28 2.92
N ILE A 9 11.61 3.35 3.55
CA ILE A 9 10.87 2.17 4.00
C ILE A 9 9.76 1.82 3.05
N ASP A 10 9.39 0.53 3.00
CA ASP A 10 8.35 0.01 2.12
C ASP A 10 6.96 0.21 2.74
N GLY A 11 6.07 0.84 1.99
CA GLY A 11 4.68 1.09 2.34
C GLY A 11 3.74 0.21 1.53
N VAL A 12 3.49 -1.01 2.01
CA VAL A 12 2.49 -1.92 1.43
C VAL A 12 1.12 -1.50 1.96
N PHE A 13 0.49 -0.54 1.28
CA PHE A 13 -0.77 0.06 1.71
C PHE A 13 -1.99 -0.38 0.90
N ASN A 14 -1.81 -0.99 -0.28
CA ASN A 14 -2.92 -1.48 -1.10
C ASN A 14 -3.63 -2.70 -0.48
N HIS A 15 -2.88 -3.57 0.19
CA HIS A 15 -3.36 -4.81 0.78
C HIS A 15 -2.62 -5.09 2.09
N CYS A 16 -3.01 -6.13 2.80
CA CYS A 16 -2.24 -6.65 3.91
C CYS A 16 -2.09 -8.18 3.80
N GLY A 17 -1.24 -8.77 4.62
CA GLY A 17 -1.21 -10.23 4.73
C GLY A 17 -2.49 -10.74 5.41
N SER A 18 -2.99 -11.90 5.00
CA SER A 18 -4.18 -12.55 5.60
C SER A 18 -4.04 -12.80 7.11
N PHE A 19 -2.79 -12.96 7.56
CA PHE A 19 -2.44 -13.12 8.99
C PHE A 19 -2.43 -11.81 9.78
N ASN A 20 -2.60 -10.64 9.14
CA ASN A 20 -2.66 -9.36 9.84
C ASN A 20 -3.83 -9.37 10.84
N LYS A 21 -3.64 -8.76 12.02
CA LYS A 21 -4.65 -8.70 13.07
C LYS A 21 -6.01 -8.15 12.63
N TRP A 22 -6.05 -7.35 11.58
CA TRP A 22 -7.29 -6.80 11.03
C TRP A 22 -8.13 -7.87 10.33
N MET A 23 -7.48 -8.79 9.60
CA MET A 23 -8.14 -9.93 8.93
C MET A 23 -8.17 -11.16 9.82
N ASP A 24 -7.00 -11.58 10.36
CA ASP A 24 -6.77 -12.75 11.23
C ASP A 24 -7.31 -14.06 10.65
N LYS A 25 -7.12 -14.30 9.34
CA LYS A 25 -7.56 -15.51 8.66
C LYS A 25 -6.94 -16.78 9.28
N GLU A 26 -5.66 -16.70 9.65
CA GLU A 26 -4.91 -17.78 10.28
C GLU A 26 -5.16 -17.93 11.79
N LYS A 27 -6.02 -17.08 12.37
CA LYS A 27 -6.45 -17.14 13.78
C LYS A 27 -5.31 -17.02 14.79
N PHE A 28 -4.29 -16.22 14.47
CA PHE A 28 -3.17 -15.99 15.37
C PHE A 28 -3.55 -15.11 16.56
N TYR A 29 -4.48 -14.19 16.37
CA TYR A 29 -4.89 -13.21 17.40
C TYR A 29 -6.17 -13.61 18.12
N THR A 30 -7.03 -14.44 17.54
CA THR A 30 -8.34 -14.84 18.07
C THR A 30 -8.28 -15.41 19.48
N LYS A 31 -7.19 -16.12 19.84
CA LYS A 31 -7.02 -16.73 21.16
C LYS A 31 -6.52 -15.75 22.23
N ASN A 32 -6.08 -14.58 21.84
CA ASN A 32 -5.51 -13.58 22.75
C ASN A 32 -6.54 -12.48 23.03
N LYS A 33 -7.07 -12.44 24.25
CA LYS A 33 -8.09 -11.49 24.70
C LYS A 33 -7.67 -10.00 24.61
N ASN A 34 -6.39 -9.72 24.40
CA ASN A 34 -5.89 -8.36 24.22
C ASN A 34 -6.14 -7.82 22.81
N TYR A 35 -6.53 -8.68 21.87
CA TYR A 35 -6.84 -8.29 20.49
C TYR A 35 -8.34 -8.36 20.24
N LYS A 36 -8.82 -7.48 19.37
CA LYS A 36 -10.18 -7.57 18.84
C LYS A 36 -10.23 -8.67 17.77
N SER A 37 -11.41 -9.26 17.58
CA SER A 37 -11.61 -10.23 16.49
C SER A 37 -11.29 -9.63 15.14
N GLY A 38 -10.56 -10.36 14.29
CA GLY A 38 -10.33 -9.98 12.91
C GLY A 38 -11.61 -10.02 12.08
N ALA A 39 -11.58 -9.32 10.94
CA ALA A 39 -12.73 -9.22 10.04
C ALA A 39 -13.13 -10.56 9.42
N TYR A 40 -12.20 -11.48 9.21
CA TYR A 40 -12.48 -12.85 8.76
C TYR A 40 -13.34 -13.61 9.73
N ILE A 41 -13.08 -13.42 11.03
CA ILE A 41 -13.67 -14.21 12.13
C ILE A 41 -15.10 -13.77 12.44
N SER A 42 -15.36 -12.46 12.42
CA SER A 42 -16.63 -11.89 12.87
C SER A 42 -17.08 -10.71 12.04
N LYS A 43 -18.37 -10.69 11.73
CA LYS A 43 -19.03 -9.53 11.11
C LYS A 43 -18.97 -8.28 11.99
N ASP A 44 -18.99 -8.47 13.31
CA ASP A 44 -18.95 -7.38 14.30
C ASP A 44 -17.51 -6.92 14.60
N SER A 45 -16.54 -7.38 13.82
CA SER A 45 -15.14 -6.92 13.95
C SER A 45 -15.07 -5.41 13.73
N PRO A 46 -14.31 -4.68 14.56
CA PRO A 46 -14.07 -3.26 14.31
C PRO A 46 -13.31 -3.01 13.00
N TYR A 47 -12.70 -4.04 12.43
CA TYR A 47 -11.97 -4.00 11.17
C TYR A 47 -12.81 -4.45 9.97
N ASN A 48 -14.10 -4.74 10.15
CA ASN A 48 -14.94 -5.28 9.07
C ASN A 48 -14.95 -4.37 7.83
N LEU A 49 -15.11 -3.05 8.03
CA LEU A 49 -15.13 -2.07 6.95
C LEU A 49 -13.77 -1.83 6.27
N TYR A 50 -12.67 -2.36 6.85
CA TYR A 50 -11.34 -2.27 6.24
C TYR A 50 -11.19 -3.20 5.04
N PHE A 51 -12.16 -4.09 4.84
CA PHE A 51 -12.19 -5.06 3.76
C PHE A 51 -13.57 -5.05 3.09
N LYS A 52 -13.60 -5.49 1.84
CA LYS A 52 -14.85 -5.66 1.11
C LYS A 52 -15.19 -7.14 1.03
N PHE A 53 -16.27 -7.53 1.70
CA PHE A 53 -16.83 -8.87 1.63
C PHE A 53 -17.94 -8.93 0.60
N LEU A 54 -17.94 -9.97 -0.22
CA LEU A 54 -18.91 -10.15 -1.31
C LEU A 54 -20.18 -10.86 -0.82
N GLU A 55 -20.09 -11.59 0.28
CA GLU A 55 -21.20 -12.38 0.84
C GLU A 55 -21.21 -12.32 2.38
N ASP A 56 -22.38 -12.50 2.97
CA ASP A 56 -22.58 -12.56 4.43
C ASP A 56 -22.47 -14.02 4.91
N ARG A 57 -21.23 -14.48 5.13
CA ARG A 57 -20.92 -15.89 5.45
C ARG A 57 -20.09 -16.05 6.72
N TRP A 58 -20.34 -15.27 7.74
CA TRP A 58 -19.65 -15.43 9.02
C TRP A 58 -20.20 -16.61 9.84
N PRO A 59 -19.34 -17.19 10.70
CA PRO A 59 -17.93 -16.93 10.92
C PRO A 59 -17.03 -17.46 9.80
N ASP A 60 -15.76 -17.02 9.81
CA ASP A 60 -14.73 -17.49 8.86
C ASP A 60 -15.07 -17.15 7.38
N ASN A 61 -15.35 -15.87 7.14
CA ASN A 61 -15.81 -15.42 5.83
C ASN A 61 -14.68 -15.30 4.79
N ASN A 62 -14.62 -16.23 3.83
CA ASN A 62 -13.66 -16.26 2.75
C ASN A 62 -14.07 -15.40 1.52
N SER A 63 -15.22 -14.70 1.56
CA SER A 63 -15.72 -13.96 0.40
C SER A 63 -15.12 -12.55 0.27
N PHE A 64 -13.98 -12.30 0.88
CA PHE A 64 -13.32 -10.99 0.80
C PHE A 64 -12.58 -10.78 -0.52
N GLU A 65 -12.47 -9.52 -0.91
CA GLU A 65 -11.69 -9.12 -2.08
C GLU A 65 -10.18 -9.20 -1.77
N GLY A 66 -9.45 -9.95 -2.59
CA GLY A 66 -7.98 -10.03 -2.56
C GLY A 66 -7.36 -9.23 -3.70
N TRP A 67 -6.16 -8.69 -3.49
CA TRP A 67 -5.39 -8.09 -4.58
C TRP A 67 -5.07 -9.16 -5.62
N TRP A 68 -5.45 -8.91 -6.88
CA TRP A 68 -5.41 -9.89 -7.99
C TRP A 68 -6.12 -11.22 -7.67
N GLY A 69 -7.07 -11.21 -6.73
CA GLY A 69 -7.80 -12.42 -6.31
C GLY A 69 -7.05 -13.33 -5.35
N PHE A 70 -5.85 -12.95 -4.90
CA PHE A 70 -5.10 -13.73 -3.91
C PHE A 70 -5.72 -13.62 -2.52
N ASP A 71 -6.11 -14.74 -1.96
CA ASP A 71 -6.72 -14.84 -0.61
C ASP A 71 -5.72 -14.63 0.54
N THR A 72 -4.43 -14.66 0.24
CA THR A 72 -3.34 -14.33 1.15
C THR A 72 -3.04 -12.84 1.23
N LEU A 73 -3.62 -12.06 0.30
CA LEU A 73 -3.41 -10.60 0.15
C LEU A 73 -4.74 -9.84 0.15
N PRO A 74 -5.47 -9.82 1.29
CA PRO A 74 -6.72 -9.07 1.42
C PRO A 74 -6.55 -7.61 1.01
N LYS A 75 -7.35 -7.14 0.04
CA LYS A 75 -7.32 -5.75 -0.42
C LYS A 75 -7.97 -4.84 0.60
N LEU A 76 -7.34 -3.70 0.87
CA LEU A 76 -7.85 -2.73 1.82
C LEU A 76 -8.92 -1.83 1.17
N ASN A 77 -10.03 -1.65 1.89
CA ASN A 77 -11.22 -0.92 1.43
C ASN A 77 -11.26 0.51 1.98
N TYR A 78 -10.47 1.37 1.39
CA TYR A 78 -10.35 2.78 1.81
C TYR A 78 -11.64 3.59 1.61
N GLU A 79 -12.35 3.36 0.49
CA GLU A 79 -13.64 4.02 0.23
C GLU A 79 -14.70 3.64 1.25
N GLY A 80 -14.60 2.44 1.83
CA GLY A 80 -15.51 1.96 2.87
C GLY A 80 -15.15 2.40 4.29
N SER A 81 -13.93 2.92 4.52
CA SER A 81 -13.48 3.25 5.87
C SER A 81 -12.59 4.49 5.95
N LYS A 82 -13.21 5.59 6.39
CA LYS A 82 -12.46 6.81 6.70
C LYS A 82 -11.41 6.58 7.80
N GLU A 83 -11.71 5.74 8.79
CA GLU A 83 -10.77 5.41 9.88
C GLU A 83 -9.50 4.77 9.34
N LEU A 84 -9.62 3.85 8.37
CA LEU A 84 -8.48 3.24 7.70
C LEU A 84 -7.65 4.30 6.94
N CYS A 85 -8.31 5.18 6.18
CA CYS A 85 -7.63 6.27 5.49
C CYS A 85 -6.80 7.13 6.44
N ASP A 86 -7.43 7.60 7.51
CA ASP A 86 -6.80 8.48 8.50
C ASP A 86 -5.63 7.74 9.19
N TYR A 87 -5.82 6.46 9.52
CA TYR A 87 -4.78 5.64 10.14
C TYR A 87 -3.54 5.51 9.25
N ILE A 88 -3.71 5.20 7.97
CA ILE A 88 -2.57 5.04 7.05
C ILE A 88 -1.87 6.37 6.78
N ILE A 89 -2.61 7.48 6.69
CA ILE A 89 -2.01 8.81 6.57
C ILE A 89 -1.16 9.14 7.82
N GLU A 90 -1.66 8.84 9.02
CA GLU A 90 -0.90 9.03 10.26
C GLU A 90 0.33 8.08 10.34
N VAL A 91 0.26 6.87 9.80
CA VAL A 91 1.42 5.99 9.66
C VAL A 91 2.46 6.64 8.73
N GLY A 92 2.04 7.17 7.60
CA GLY A 92 2.90 7.87 6.65
C GLY A 92 3.68 9.01 7.31
N LYS A 93 2.99 9.84 8.07
CA LYS A 93 3.55 10.97 8.81
C LYS A 93 4.46 10.53 9.96
N LYS A 94 4.03 9.53 10.74
CA LYS A 94 4.74 9.05 11.93
C LYS A 94 6.17 8.63 11.63
N TRP A 95 6.38 7.84 10.59
CA TRP A 95 7.70 7.26 10.32
C TRP A 95 8.72 8.27 9.80
N VAL A 96 8.27 9.33 9.12
CA VAL A 96 9.15 10.42 8.68
C VAL A 96 9.41 11.47 9.77
N SER A 97 8.74 11.34 10.93
CA SER A 97 8.86 12.22 12.09
C SER A 97 9.79 11.64 13.15
N PRO A 98 10.30 12.46 14.11
CA PRO A 98 10.99 11.95 15.29
C PRO A 98 10.12 10.94 16.08
N PRO A 99 10.70 9.91 16.68
CA PRO A 99 12.14 9.60 16.74
C PRO A 99 12.65 8.79 15.54
N TYR A 100 11.80 8.39 14.60
CA TYR A 100 12.15 7.48 13.50
C TYR A 100 12.97 8.16 12.41
N ASN A 101 12.50 9.32 11.93
CA ASN A 101 13.16 10.17 10.93
C ASN A 101 13.62 9.40 9.68
N VAL A 102 12.77 8.50 9.13
CA VAL A 102 13.11 7.88 7.85
C VAL A 102 13.06 8.92 6.73
N ASP A 103 13.85 8.72 5.68
CA ASP A 103 14.03 9.70 4.62
C ASP A 103 12.98 9.58 3.53
N GLY A 104 12.08 8.63 3.62
CA GLY A 104 10.98 8.52 2.65
C GLY A 104 10.27 7.17 2.65
N TRP A 105 9.35 7.07 1.71
CA TRP A 105 8.51 5.92 1.45
C TRP A 105 8.72 5.38 0.03
N ARG A 106 8.87 4.08 -0.10
CA ARG A 106 8.59 3.35 -1.33
C ARG A 106 7.16 2.81 -1.20
N LEU A 107 6.29 3.14 -2.13
CA LEU A 107 4.88 2.77 -2.10
C LEU A 107 4.64 1.57 -3.01
N ASP A 108 4.33 0.44 -2.42
CA ASP A 108 4.03 -0.81 -3.12
C ASP A 108 2.74 -0.69 -3.92
N VAL A 109 2.77 -1.08 -5.19
CA VAL A 109 1.65 -1.05 -6.15
C VAL A 109 0.73 0.16 -6.00
N ALA A 110 1.34 1.34 -5.94
CA ALA A 110 0.70 2.58 -5.51
C ALA A 110 -0.53 2.97 -6.34
N ALA A 111 -0.54 2.65 -7.63
CA ALA A 111 -1.66 2.92 -8.53
C ALA A 111 -2.88 2.04 -8.26
N ASP A 112 -2.70 0.88 -7.61
CA ASP A 112 -3.78 -0.07 -7.32
C ASP A 112 -4.55 0.26 -6.04
N LEU A 113 -4.04 1.20 -5.21
CA LEU A 113 -4.69 1.56 -3.95
C LEU A 113 -6.08 2.15 -4.19
N GLY A 114 -7.05 1.66 -3.43
CA GLY A 114 -8.46 2.02 -3.57
C GLY A 114 -9.16 1.24 -4.68
N HIS A 115 -10.43 1.61 -4.98
CA HIS A 115 -11.27 0.95 -5.97
C HIS A 115 -11.60 1.85 -7.17
N SER A 116 -11.20 3.12 -7.10
CA SER A 116 -11.33 4.07 -8.21
C SER A 116 -10.07 4.90 -8.39
N GLN A 117 -9.79 5.29 -9.63
CA GLN A 117 -8.65 6.15 -9.93
C GLN A 117 -8.79 7.54 -9.30
N GLU A 118 -10.01 8.07 -9.27
CA GLU A 118 -10.30 9.34 -8.61
C GLU A 118 -9.95 9.29 -7.12
N PHE A 119 -10.39 8.24 -6.41
CA PHE A 119 -10.05 8.05 -5.01
C PHE A 119 -8.53 7.90 -4.82
N ASN A 120 -7.86 7.13 -5.67
CA ASN A 120 -6.42 6.91 -5.62
C ASN A 120 -5.66 8.25 -5.66
N HIS A 121 -5.96 9.11 -6.63
CA HIS A 121 -5.34 10.43 -6.74
C HIS A 121 -5.58 11.30 -5.49
N GLU A 122 -6.82 11.37 -5.00
CA GLU A 122 -7.17 12.16 -3.81
C GLU A 122 -6.49 11.62 -2.54
N PHE A 123 -6.35 10.29 -2.42
CA PHE A 123 -5.64 9.68 -1.30
C PHE A 123 -4.15 10.07 -1.32
N TRP A 124 -3.47 9.96 -2.45
CA TRP A 124 -2.05 10.28 -2.54
C TRP A 124 -1.75 11.77 -2.36
N LYS A 125 -2.65 12.66 -2.75
CA LYS A 125 -2.55 14.09 -2.42
C LYS A 125 -2.57 14.32 -0.91
N LYS A 126 -3.51 13.69 -0.21
CA LYS A 126 -3.60 13.77 1.26
C LYS A 126 -2.38 13.17 1.94
N PHE A 127 -1.93 12.00 1.48
CA PHE A 127 -0.75 11.32 2.00
C PHE A 127 0.50 12.19 1.83
N ARG A 128 0.73 12.71 0.60
CA ARG A 128 1.84 13.63 0.35
C ARG A 128 1.80 14.84 1.27
N LYS A 129 0.65 15.49 1.37
CA LYS A 129 0.50 16.66 2.25
C LYS A 129 0.96 16.34 3.66
N ALA A 130 0.45 15.27 4.26
CA ALA A 130 0.79 14.87 5.63
C ALA A 130 2.29 14.52 5.79
N VAL A 131 2.86 13.80 4.84
CA VAL A 131 4.29 13.43 4.85
C VAL A 131 5.18 14.66 4.72
N LYS A 132 4.89 15.56 3.76
CA LYS A 132 5.71 16.76 3.52
C LYS A 132 5.55 17.82 4.61
N GLU A 133 4.41 17.92 5.27
CA GLU A 133 4.22 18.77 6.46
C GLU A 133 5.06 18.27 7.64
N ALA A 134 5.23 16.95 7.78
CA ALA A 134 6.04 16.35 8.84
C ALA A 134 7.54 16.37 8.52
N ASN A 135 7.91 16.11 7.29
CA ASN A 135 9.30 16.16 6.79
C ASN A 135 9.31 16.57 5.30
N PRO A 136 9.60 17.85 5.00
CA PRO A 136 9.63 18.34 3.61
C PRO A 136 10.62 17.61 2.70
N GLU A 137 11.70 17.08 3.28
CA GLU A 137 12.77 16.36 2.55
C GLU A 137 12.45 14.88 2.30
N ALA A 138 11.41 14.32 2.94
CA ALA A 138 11.05 12.93 2.77
C ALA A 138 10.62 12.65 1.33
N ILE A 139 11.26 11.66 0.68
CA ILE A 139 10.91 11.26 -0.68
C ILE A 139 9.70 10.33 -0.69
N ILE A 140 8.84 10.48 -1.70
CA ILE A 140 7.72 9.57 -2.00
C ILE A 140 7.99 8.93 -3.35
N LEU A 141 8.49 7.68 -3.30
CA LEU A 141 8.84 6.86 -4.46
C LEU A 141 7.76 5.80 -4.65
N ALA A 142 7.06 5.81 -5.77
CA ALA A 142 6.01 4.82 -6.04
C ALA A 142 6.50 3.67 -6.92
N GLU A 143 6.06 2.45 -6.62
CA GLU A 143 6.09 1.37 -7.59
C GLU A 143 4.93 1.55 -8.56
N HIS A 144 5.29 1.76 -9.82
CA HIS A 144 4.34 1.91 -10.91
C HIS A 144 4.99 1.48 -12.22
N TYR A 145 4.21 0.84 -13.09
CA TYR A 145 4.59 0.43 -14.42
C TYR A 145 3.85 1.29 -15.46
N GLY A 146 4.54 1.71 -16.53
CA GLY A 146 3.96 2.53 -17.57
C GLY A 146 3.87 4.03 -17.22
N ASP A 147 2.93 4.73 -17.83
CA ASP A 147 2.81 6.19 -17.74
C ASP A 147 2.33 6.65 -16.34
N ALA A 148 3.19 7.35 -15.63
CA ALA A 148 2.93 7.92 -14.31
C ALA A 148 2.63 9.44 -14.33
N ASN A 149 2.49 10.05 -15.49
CA ASN A 149 2.38 11.52 -15.60
C ASN A 149 1.27 12.10 -14.72
N SER A 150 0.12 11.42 -14.59
CA SER A 150 -1.00 11.91 -13.79
C SER A 150 -0.71 11.97 -12.27
N TRP A 151 0.27 11.21 -11.79
CA TRP A 151 0.70 11.23 -10.38
C TRP A 151 1.93 12.09 -10.12
N LEU A 152 2.68 12.46 -11.16
CA LEU A 152 3.93 13.22 -11.05
C LEU A 152 3.74 14.75 -11.28
N GLN A 153 2.54 15.27 -10.97
CA GLN A 153 2.20 16.69 -11.13
C GLN A 153 2.71 17.57 -9.97
N GLY A 154 3.48 17.00 -9.03
CA GLY A 154 4.04 17.72 -7.88
C GLY A 154 3.15 17.69 -6.63
N ASP A 155 1.98 17.08 -6.70
CA ASP A 155 0.99 17.02 -5.62
C ASP A 155 0.74 15.61 -5.05
N GLN A 156 1.40 14.57 -5.61
CA GLN A 156 1.25 13.18 -5.19
C GLN A 156 2.62 12.53 -4.97
N TRP A 157 3.16 11.77 -5.95
CA TRP A 157 4.47 11.14 -5.82
C TRP A 157 5.59 12.09 -6.26
N ASP A 158 6.77 11.92 -5.70
CA ASP A 158 7.97 12.65 -6.15
C ASP A 158 8.61 11.97 -7.36
N THR A 159 8.56 10.63 -7.40
CA THR A 159 9.18 9.82 -8.45
C THR A 159 8.60 8.42 -8.45
N ILE A 160 8.95 7.63 -9.46
CA ILE A 160 8.59 6.21 -9.59
C ILE A 160 9.84 5.33 -9.66
N MET A 161 9.65 4.04 -9.39
CA MET A 161 10.65 3.02 -9.76
C MET A 161 10.69 2.97 -11.28
N ASN A 162 11.82 3.39 -11.84
CA ASN A 162 11.95 3.67 -13.28
C ASN A 162 12.16 2.38 -14.09
N TYR A 163 11.13 1.54 -14.18
CA TYR A 163 11.17 0.30 -14.94
C TYR A 163 11.33 0.58 -16.43
N ASP A 164 10.43 1.36 -17.01
CA ASP A 164 10.37 1.61 -18.45
C ASP A 164 11.54 2.45 -18.97
N GLY A 165 12.01 3.42 -18.19
CA GLY A 165 13.05 4.35 -18.61
C GLY A 165 14.48 3.90 -18.27
N PHE A 166 14.65 2.91 -17.39
CA PHE A 166 15.98 2.46 -16.98
C PHE A 166 16.11 0.93 -16.96
N MET A 167 15.30 0.22 -16.15
CA MET A 167 15.49 -1.22 -15.93
C MET A 167 15.34 -2.00 -17.24
N ASP A 168 14.25 -1.78 -17.97
CA ASP A 168 13.94 -2.55 -19.19
C ASP A 168 14.93 -2.25 -20.32
N PRO A 169 15.24 -0.97 -20.65
CA PRO A 169 16.27 -0.66 -21.66
C PRO A 169 17.65 -1.21 -21.32
N VAL A 170 18.06 -1.12 -20.05
CA VAL A 170 19.37 -1.67 -19.62
C VAL A 170 19.39 -3.19 -19.69
N THR A 171 18.31 -3.84 -19.24
CA THR A 171 18.17 -5.31 -19.32
C THR A 171 18.20 -5.77 -20.77
N TRP A 172 17.42 -5.12 -21.64
CA TRP A 172 17.41 -5.42 -23.07
C TRP A 172 18.79 -5.24 -23.73
N PHE A 173 19.44 -4.09 -23.45
CA PHE A 173 20.78 -3.83 -23.98
C PHE A 173 21.80 -4.90 -23.56
N LEU A 174 21.78 -5.33 -22.30
CA LEU A 174 22.75 -6.29 -21.76
C LEU A 174 22.44 -7.74 -22.13
N THR A 175 21.18 -8.10 -22.28
CA THR A 175 20.75 -9.50 -22.48
C THR A 175 20.30 -9.80 -23.91
N GLY A 176 19.99 -8.77 -24.70
CA GLY A 176 19.37 -8.93 -26.03
C GLY A 176 17.90 -9.38 -25.97
N VAL A 177 17.31 -9.45 -24.78
CA VAL A 177 15.93 -9.93 -24.57
C VAL A 177 15.04 -8.79 -24.14
N ASP A 178 14.01 -8.49 -24.92
CA ASP A 178 12.91 -7.63 -24.51
C ASP A 178 11.87 -8.47 -23.76
N LYS A 179 11.71 -8.20 -22.47
CA LYS A 179 10.75 -8.92 -21.61
C LYS A 179 9.29 -8.72 -22.00
N HIS A 180 9.00 -7.67 -22.75
CA HIS A 180 7.64 -7.28 -23.15
C HIS A 180 7.33 -7.57 -24.62
N SER A 181 8.29 -8.09 -25.38
CA SER A 181 8.07 -8.54 -26.76
C SER A 181 8.17 -10.06 -26.85
N ASP A 182 7.17 -10.67 -27.50
CA ASP A 182 7.21 -12.09 -27.88
C ASP A 182 8.23 -12.36 -29.04
N ASN A 183 8.97 -11.33 -29.45
CA ASN A 183 9.98 -11.37 -30.50
C ASN A 183 11.38 -11.38 -29.87
N SER A 184 11.88 -12.56 -29.62
CA SER A 184 13.30 -12.81 -29.39
C SER A 184 14.06 -12.83 -30.71
#